data_8ab9ea48a191e9fc500171729792b9fa
#
_entry.id   8ab9ea48a191e9fc500171729792b9fa
#
_cell.length_a   1.000
_cell.length_b   1.000
_cell.length_c   1.000
_cell.angle_alpha   90.00
_cell.angle_beta   90.00
_cell.angle_gamma   90.00
#
_symmetry.space_group_name_H-M   'P 1'
#
loop_
_entity.id
_entity.type
_entity.pdbx_description
1 polymer ?
#
loop_
_entity_poly.entity_id
_entity_poly.type
_entity_poly.pdbx_seq_one_letter_code
_entity_poly.pdbx_strand_id
1 'polypeptide(L)'
;DAMVHAIEAYTTKHLKNPMSDCVAKEALRLLSGNLHKAVNSGNDIVARENMLLGACLGGMAFTNAPVAGVHALAYPIGARFHVPHGLSNSLMLAPVIRFNIEVAHSMYAELGQIICPGLKGTTIEQANGLAEYLGGLAGELGLPQHLVEVGITESDVDQLAKDAMLQTRLLSNSPREITLNDAAALYRE
;
A
#
# COMPACT_ATOMS: atom_id res chain seq x y z
N ASP A 1 1.46 5.35 4.75
CA ASP A 1 0.83 4.31 5.59
C ASP A 1 -0.69 4.34 5.49
N ALA A 2 -1.38 5.43 5.86
CA ALA A 2 -2.85 5.48 5.86
C ALA A 2 -3.50 5.17 4.50
N MET A 3 -2.85 5.55 3.39
CA MET A 3 -3.31 5.13 2.04
C MET A 3 -3.17 3.61 1.86
N VAL A 4 -2.09 3.00 2.38
CA VAL A 4 -1.92 1.55 2.32
C VAL A 4 -3.02 0.83 3.09
N HIS A 5 -3.36 1.30 4.30
CA HIS A 5 -4.50 0.78 5.07
C HIS A 5 -5.79 0.79 4.25
N ALA A 6 -6.11 1.92 3.61
CA ALA A 6 -7.33 2.05 2.82
C ALA A 6 -7.31 1.19 1.54
N ILE A 7 -6.16 1.10 0.85
CA ILE A 7 -6.00 0.25 -0.35
C ILE A 7 -6.19 -1.22 0.02
N GLU A 8 -5.50 -1.71 1.06
CA GLU A 8 -5.62 -3.10 1.48
C GLU A 8 -6.99 -3.43 2.05
N ALA A 9 -7.62 -2.53 2.82
CA ALA A 9 -9.00 -2.70 3.26
C ALA A 9 -9.98 -2.85 2.10
N TYR A 10 -9.78 -2.06 1.03
CA TYR A 10 -10.62 -2.13 -0.17
C TYR A 10 -10.40 -3.40 -0.98
N THR A 11 -9.18 -3.93 -1.01
CA THR A 11 -8.80 -5.10 -1.82
C THR A 11 -8.76 -6.41 -1.03
N THR A 12 -8.99 -6.37 0.28
CA THR A 12 -8.92 -7.56 1.14
C THR A 12 -9.84 -8.68 0.68
N LYS A 13 -9.37 -9.92 0.77
CA LYS A 13 -10.13 -11.11 0.38
C LYS A 13 -11.23 -11.46 1.38
N HIS A 14 -10.94 -11.29 2.66
CA HIS A 14 -11.84 -11.62 3.74
C HIS A 14 -12.40 -10.36 4.42
N LEU A 15 -13.63 -10.44 4.91
CA LEU A 15 -14.35 -9.37 5.61
C LEU A 15 -14.57 -8.10 4.78
N LYS A 16 -14.28 -8.14 3.47
CA LYS A 16 -14.65 -7.05 2.55
C LYS A 16 -16.15 -6.77 2.67
N ASN A 17 -16.50 -5.50 2.85
CA ASN A 17 -17.90 -5.10 3.01
C ASN A 17 -18.13 -3.67 2.50
N PRO A 18 -19.37 -3.33 2.09
CA PRO A 18 -19.68 -2.03 1.49
C PRO A 18 -19.36 -0.82 2.38
N MET A 19 -19.48 -0.96 3.70
CA MET A 19 -19.20 0.14 4.63
C MET A 19 -17.70 0.47 4.64
N SER A 20 -16.85 -0.56 4.80
CA SER A 20 -15.40 -0.38 4.71
C SER A 20 -14.95 0.13 3.34
N ASP A 21 -15.59 -0.32 2.26
CA ASP A 21 -15.31 0.15 0.91
C ASP A 21 -15.62 1.65 0.74
N CYS A 22 -16.76 2.12 1.24
CA CYS A 22 -17.12 3.54 1.20
C CYS A 22 -16.13 4.39 1.99
N VAL A 23 -15.76 3.95 3.18
CA VAL A 23 -14.83 4.68 4.06
C VAL A 23 -13.41 4.67 3.48
N ALA A 24 -12.96 3.55 2.91
CA ALA A 24 -11.65 3.44 2.26
C ALA A 24 -11.54 4.38 1.04
N LYS A 25 -12.55 4.44 0.20
CA LYS A 25 -12.58 5.35 -0.97
C LYS A 25 -12.50 6.81 -0.53
N GLU A 26 -13.25 7.22 0.49
CA GLU A 26 -13.20 8.59 1.00
C GLU A 26 -11.86 8.90 1.67
N ALA A 27 -11.28 7.95 2.43
CA ALA A 27 -9.93 8.07 2.96
C ALA A 27 -8.92 8.35 1.85
N LEU A 28 -8.94 7.57 0.78
CA LEU A 28 -8.03 7.72 -0.36
C LEU A 28 -8.21 9.06 -1.07
N ARG A 29 -9.46 9.52 -1.28
CA ARG A 29 -9.75 10.82 -1.89
C ARG A 29 -9.15 11.98 -1.07
N LEU A 30 -9.29 11.94 0.25
CA LEU A 30 -8.75 12.97 1.15
C LEU A 30 -7.23 12.92 1.20
N LEU A 31 -6.65 11.72 1.37
CA LEU A 31 -5.21 11.54 1.50
C LEU A 31 -4.48 11.90 0.19
N SER A 32 -4.87 11.33 -0.95
CA SER A 32 -4.21 11.60 -2.23
C SER A 32 -4.32 13.06 -2.66
N GLY A 33 -5.50 13.66 -2.45
CA GLY A 33 -5.75 15.07 -2.82
C GLY A 33 -5.01 16.10 -1.95
N ASN A 34 -4.49 15.72 -0.79
CA ASN A 34 -3.88 16.66 0.16
C ASN A 34 -2.43 16.32 0.54
N LEU A 35 -1.91 15.15 0.16
CA LEU A 35 -0.58 14.68 0.58
C LEU A 35 0.53 15.66 0.19
N HIS A 36 0.62 16.04 -1.09
CA HIS A 36 1.63 16.99 -1.57
C HIS A 36 1.54 18.36 -0.89
N LYS A 37 0.30 18.85 -0.65
CA LYS A 37 0.10 20.12 0.06
C LYS A 37 0.56 20.02 1.51
N ALA A 38 0.19 18.93 2.18
CA ALA A 38 0.55 18.74 3.59
C ALA A 38 2.07 18.62 3.79
N VAL A 39 2.79 18.01 2.84
CA VAL A 39 4.26 17.90 2.88
C VAL A 39 4.93 19.22 2.52
N ASN A 40 4.54 19.86 1.40
CA ASN A 40 5.23 21.05 0.88
C ASN A 40 4.79 22.36 1.57
N SER A 41 3.63 22.36 2.19
CA SER A 41 3.01 23.52 2.85
C SER A 41 2.48 23.14 4.24
N GLY A 42 3.39 22.77 5.15
CA GLY A 42 3.05 22.22 6.48
C GLY A 42 2.13 23.10 7.34
N ASN A 43 1.95 24.38 6.98
CA ASN A 43 1.04 25.32 7.64
C ASN A 43 -0.36 25.38 7.00
N ASP A 44 -0.61 24.64 5.92
CA ASP A 44 -1.94 24.53 5.32
C ASP A 44 -2.85 23.68 6.24
N ILE A 45 -3.63 24.38 7.06
CA ILE A 45 -4.51 23.75 8.06
C ILE A 45 -5.56 22.86 7.39
N VAL A 46 -6.12 23.27 6.25
CA VAL A 46 -7.13 22.50 5.52
C VAL A 46 -6.54 21.19 5.00
N ALA A 47 -5.33 21.24 4.41
CA ALA A 47 -4.65 20.03 3.97
C ALA A 47 -4.37 19.09 5.15
N ARG A 48 -3.91 19.61 6.28
CA ARG A 48 -3.62 18.84 7.50
C ARG A 48 -4.87 18.20 8.11
N GLU A 49 -5.97 18.94 8.18
CA GLU A 49 -7.27 18.41 8.63
C GLU A 49 -7.75 17.26 7.72
N ASN A 50 -7.67 17.44 6.40
CA ASN A 50 -8.02 16.40 5.44
C ASN A 50 -7.11 15.16 5.56
N MET A 51 -5.81 15.35 5.80
CA MET A 51 -4.88 14.23 6.07
C MET A 51 -5.25 13.49 7.35
N LEU A 52 -5.57 14.21 8.43
CA LEU A 52 -5.96 13.61 9.71
C LEU A 52 -7.29 12.85 9.58
N LEU A 53 -8.29 13.46 8.95
CA LEU A 53 -9.57 12.80 8.68
C LEU A 53 -9.40 11.58 7.79
N GLY A 54 -8.64 11.71 6.70
CA GLY A 54 -8.34 10.58 5.81
C GLY A 54 -7.62 9.43 6.52
N ALA A 55 -6.68 9.73 7.43
CA ALA A 55 -6.01 8.72 8.23
C ALA A 55 -6.98 8.03 9.21
N CYS A 56 -7.87 8.78 9.85
CA CYS A 56 -8.92 8.24 10.70
C CYS A 56 -9.85 7.28 9.92
N LEU A 57 -10.32 7.71 8.75
CA LEU A 57 -11.18 6.89 7.89
C LEU A 57 -10.45 5.64 7.40
N GLY A 58 -9.18 5.73 7.03
CA GLY A 58 -8.35 4.57 6.69
C GLY A 58 -8.28 3.58 7.87
N GLY A 59 -8.12 4.09 9.08
CA GLY A 59 -8.18 3.30 10.32
C GLY A 59 -9.51 2.58 10.52
N MET A 60 -10.62 3.27 10.30
CA MET A 60 -11.96 2.68 10.37
C MET A 60 -12.17 1.60 9.30
N ALA A 61 -11.66 1.80 8.09
CA ALA A 61 -11.76 0.84 7.00
C ALA A 61 -11.06 -0.48 7.36
N PHE A 62 -9.77 -0.42 7.72
CA PHE A 62 -8.98 -1.64 7.95
C PHE A 62 -9.35 -2.38 9.24
N THR A 63 -9.93 -1.71 10.22
CA THR A 63 -10.44 -2.36 11.43
C THR A 63 -11.57 -3.34 11.12
N ASN A 64 -12.36 -3.06 10.09
CA ASN A 64 -13.50 -3.88 9.68
C ASN A 64 -13.20 -4.75 8.44
N ALA A 65 -12.17 -4.40 7.67
CA ALA A 65 -11.71 -5.12 6.48
C ALA A 65 -10.17 -5.16 6.53
N PRO A 66 -9.58 -6.25 7.06
CA PRO A 66 -8.19 -6.23 7.52
C PRO A 66 -7.17 -6.07 6.40
N VAL A 67 -6.00 -5.51 6.74
CA VAL A 67 -4.82 -5.39 5.90
C VAL A 67 -4.24 -6.75 5.50
N ALA A 68 -3.37 -6.78 4.50
CA ALA A 68 -3.01 -7.99 3.78
C ALA A 68 -1.48 -8.08 3.48
N GLY A 69 -1.13 -8.33 2.22
CA GLY A 69 0.21 -8.67 1.75
C GLY A 69 1.24 -7.55 1.93
N VAL A 70 0.87 -6.28 1.74
CA VAL A 70 1.80 -5.16 1.93
C VAL A 70 2.28 -5.12 3.37
N HIS A 71 1.36 -5.13 4.34
CA HIS A 71 1.71 -5.15 5.75
C HIS A 71 2.47 -6.42 6.16
N ALA A 72 2.10 -7.57 5.61
CA ALA A 72 2.79 -8.82 5.90
C ALA A 72 4.27 -8.77 5.51
N LEU A 73 4.59 -8.18 4.35
CA LEU A 73 5.96 -8.00 3.87
C LEU A 73 6.67 -6.81 4.53
N ALA A 74 5.96 -5.79 4.94
CA ALA A 74 6.54 -4.62 5.60
C ALA A 74 7.00 -4.89 7.05
N TYR A 75 6.32 -5.76 7.78
CA TYR A 75 6.66 -6.02 9.20
C TYR A 75 8.08 -6.53 9.41
N PRO A 76 8.62 -7.51 8.64
CA PRO A 76 10.00 -7.94 8.79
C PRO A 76 11.01 -6.82 8.51
N ILE A 77 10.73 -5.93 7.56
CA ILE A 77 11.58 -4.77 7.25
C ILE A 77 11.71 -3.88 8.49
N GLY A 78 10.59 -3.48 9.07
CA GLY A 78 10.58 -2.66 10.28
C GLY A 78 11.25 -3.35 11.47
N ALA A 79 10.97 -4.64 11.68
CA ALA A 79 11.48 -5.39 12.82
C ALA A 79 13.00 -5.62 12.78
N ARG A 80 13.57 -5.89 11.60
CA ARG A 80 15.00 -6.22 11.46
C ARG A 80 15.88 -5.00 11.19
N PHE A 81 15.38 -4.06 10.41
CA PHE A 81 16.18 -2.93 9.91
C PHE A 81 15.79 -1.59 10.55
N HIS A 82 14.83 -1.62 11.49
CA HIS A 82 14.33 -0.42 12.16
C HIS A 82 13.81 0.66 11.21
N VAL A 83 13.39 0.26 10.01
CA VAL A 83 12.76 1.14 9.05
C VAL A 83 11.38 1.56 9.59
N PRO A 84 11.04 2.85 9.57
CA PRO A 84 9.72 3.30 10.02
C PRO A 84 8.59 2.56 9.31
N HIS A 85 7.54 2.19 10.05
CA HIS A 85 6.44 1.35 9.56
C HIS A 85 5.82 1.87 8.25
N GLY A 86 5.51 3.16 8.18
CA GLY A 86 4.92 3.76 6.98
C GLY A 86 5.86 3.72 5.77
N LEU A 87 7.17 3.83 5.98
CA LEU A 87 8.17 3.69 4.92
C LEU A 87 8.28 2.23 4.47
N SER A 88 8.30 1.27 5.39
CA SER A 88 8.29 -0.16 5.07
C SER A 88 7.08 -0.53 4.20
N ASN A 89 5.90 -0.02 4.54
CA ASN A 89 4.69 -0.20 3.73
C ASN A 89 4.82 0.46 2.35
N SER A 90 5.40 1.65 2.27
CA SER A 90 5.61 2.37 1.00
C SER A 90 6.51 1.59 0.04
N LEU A 91 7.60 1.00 0.55
CA LEU A 91 8.54 0.20 -0.23
C LEU A 91 7.89 -1.06 -0.83
N MET A 92 6.96 -1.68 -0.11
CA MET A 92 6.30 -2.92 -0.55
C MET A 92 4.99 -2.68 -1.32
N LEU A 93 4.47 -1.45 -1.36
CA LEU A 93 3.14 -1.17 -1.92
C LEU A 93 3.06 -1.48 -3.41
N ALA A 94 3.92 -0.89 -4.22
CA ALA A 94 3.87 -1.06 -5.68
C ALA A 94 4.17 -2.49 -6.12
N PRO A 95 5.21 -3.19 -5.60
CA PRO A 95 5.43 -4.60 -5.87
C PRO A 95 4.20 -5.47 -5.59
N VAL A 96 3.57 -5.31 -4.42
CA VAL A 96 2.39 -6.11 -4.05
C VAL A 96 1.17 -5.79 -4.91
N ILE A 97 0.96 -4.53 -5.30
CA ILE A 97 -0.11 -4.17 -6.25
C ILE A 97 0.13 -4.90 -7.56
N ARG A 98 1.33 -4.81 -8.17
CA ARG A 98 1.67 -5.50 -9.43
C ARG A 98 1.43 -7.00 -9.34
N PHE A 99 1.84 -7.62 -8.25
CA PHE A 99 1.60 -9.05 -8.00
C PHE A 99 0.11 -9.41 -7.99
N ASN A 100 -0.72 -8.56 -7.40
CA ASN A 100 -2.15 -8.79 -7.26
C ASN A 100 -2.98 -8.42 -8.50
N ILE A 101 -2.44 -7.70 -9.48
CA ILE A 101 -3.18 -7.24 -10.67
C ILE A 101 -3.89 -8.37 -11.39
N GLU A 102 -3.28 -9.54 -11.49
CA GLU A 102 -3.85 -10.71 -12.15
C GLU A 102 -5.28 -11.03 -11.65
N VAL A 103 -5.53 -10.86 -10.35
CA VAL A 103 -6.82 -11.23 -9.72
C VAL A 103 -7.63 -10.04 -9.21
N ALA A 104 -7.03 -8.85 -9.09
CA ALA A 104 -7.64 -7.69 -8.44
C ALA A 104 -7.62 -6.41 -9.30
N HIS A 105 -7.28 -6.49 -10.60
CA HIS A 105 -7.13 -5.32 -11.48
C HIS A 105 -8.35 -4.39 -11.47
N SER A 106 -9.57 -4.91 -11.42
CA SER A 106 -10.78 -4.10 -11.40
C SER A 106 -10.87 -3.21 -10.16
N MET A 107 -10.52 -3.75 -8.98
CA MET A 107 -10.49 -2.99 -7.73
C MET A 107 -9.39 -1.93 -7.76
N TYR A 108 -8.20 -2.26 -8.24
CA TYR A 108 -7.11 -1.29 -8.38
C TYR A 108 -7.41 -0.21 -9.41
N ALA A 109 -8.10 -0.54 -10.52
CA ALA A 109 -8.54 0.46 -11.49
C ALA A 109 -9.53 1.46 -10.87
N GLU A 110 -10.50 0.99 -10.06
CA GLU A 110 -11.41 1.88 -9.34
C GLU A 110 -10.65 2.81 -8.39
N LEU A 111 -9.71 2.29 -7.62
CA LEU A 111 -8.88 3.09 -6.72
C LEU A 111 -7.98 4.07 -7.51
N GLY A 112 -7.51 3.66 -8.67
CA GLY A 112 -6.72 4.50 -9.57
C GLY A 112 -7.47 5.76 -10.00
N GLN A 113 -8.77 5.66 -10.29
CA GLN A 113 -9.59 6.83 -10.63
C GLN A 113 -9.73 7.83 -9.46
N ILE A 114 -9.58 7.37 -8.23
CA ILE A 114 -9.65 8.22 -7.02
C ILE A 114 -8.29 8.84 -6.72
N ILE A 115 -7.23 8.05 -6.76
CA ILE A 115 -5.87 8.43 -6.32
C ILE A 115 -5.15 9.26 -7.38
N CYS A 116 -5.23 8.85 -8.63
CA CYS A 116 -4.61 9.50 -9.79
C CYS A 116 -5.62 9.62 -10.95
N PRO A 117 -6.58 10.55 -10.86
CA PRO A 117 -7.61 10.73 -11.87
C PRO A 117 -7.01 10.96 -13.26
N GLY A 118 -7.57 10.27 -14.26
CA GLY A 118 -7.11 10.42 -15.64
C GLY A 118 -6.37 9.21 -16.20
N LEU A 119 -6.19 8.14 -15.42
CA LEU A 119 -5.74 6.85 -15.94
C LEU A 119 -6.71 6.36 -17.04
N LYS A 120 -6.17 5.96 -18.18
CA LYS A 120 -6.92 5.51 -19.35
C LYS A 120 -6.61 4.05 -19.69
N GLY A 121 -7.39 3.49 -20.61
CA GLY A 121 -7.20 2.13 -21.08
C GLY A 121 -8.07 1.10 -20.35
N THR A 122 -7.69 -0.17 -20.49
CA THR A 122 -8.33 -1.30 -19.81
C THR A 122 -8.13 -1.25 -18.30
N THR A 123 -8.90 -2.02 -17.56
CA THR A 123 -8.73 -2.11 -16.08
C THR A 123 -7.33 -2.60 -15.68
N ILE A 124 -6.70 -3.45 -16.50
CA ILE A 124 -5.32 -3.89 -16.26
C ILE A 124 -4.33 -2.74 -16.46
N GLU A 125 -4.48 -1.95 -17.54
CA GLU A 125 -3.62 -0.78 -17.78
C GLU A 125 -3.79 0.28 -16.70
N GLN A 126 -5.03 0.53 -16.25
CA GLN A 126 -5.29 1.45 -15.15
C GLN A 126 -4.69 0.96 -13.81
N ALA A 127 -4.78 -0.33 -13.52
CA ALA A 127 -4.16 -0.93 -12.33
C ALA A 127 -2.63 -0.83 -12.35
N ASN A 128 -2.00 -1.07 -13.51
CA ASN A 128 -0.56 -0.86 -13.69
C ASN A 128 -0.19 0.61 -13.51
N GLY A 129 -0.94 1.53 -14.12
CA GLY A 129 -0.74 2.98 -13.94
C GLY A 129 -0.85 3.42 -12.47
N LEU A 130 -1.76 2.84 -11.70
CA LEU A 130 -1.84 3.07 -10.25
C LEU A 130 -0.57 2.59 -9.53
N ALA A 131 -0.08 1.38 -9.86
CA ALA A 131 1.13 0.83 -9.25
C ALA A 131 2.36 1.71 -9.57
N GLU A 132 2.50 2.18 -10.81
CA GLU A 132 3.55 3.10 -11.24
C GLU A 132 3.47 4.44 -10.49
N TYR A 133 2.28 5.03 -10.42
CA TYR A 133 2.06 6.29 -9.69
C TYR A 133 2.45 6.17 -8.21
N LEU A 134 1.98 5.13 -7.54
CA LEU A 134 2.28 4.92 -6.11
C LEU A 134 3.75 4.56 -5.88
N GLY A 135 4.39 3.83 -6.80
CA GLY A 135 5.82 3.54 -6.76
C GLY A 135 6.68 4.81 -6.88
N GLY A 136 6.30 5.75 -7.75
CA GLY A 136 7.01 7.02 -7.92
C GLY A 136 6.75 8.03 -6.80
N LEU A 137 5.61 7.94 -6.12
CA LEU A 137 5.16 8.93 -5.12
C LEU A 137 6.15 9.09 -3.95
N ALA A 138 6.78 8.02 -3.51
CA ALA A 138 7.80 8.07 -2.46
C ALA A 138 8.99 8.96 -2.87
N GLY A 139 9.50 8.78 -4.08
CA GLY A 139 10.60 9.59 -4.62
C GLY A 139 10.23 11.06 -4.80
N GLU A 140 9.01 11.36 -5.26
CA GLU A 140 8.51 12.74 -5.36
C GLU A 140 8.47 13.46 -4.00
N LEU A 141 8.30 12.69 -2.92
CA LEU A 141 8.28 13.17 -1.55
C LEU A 141 9.64 13.07 -0.83
N GLY A 142 10.72 12.71 -1.55
CA GLY A 142 12.08 12.62 -1.01
C GLY A 142 12.30 11.41 -0.09
N LEU A 143 11.51 10.34 -0.26
CA LEU A 143 11.66 9.10 0.50
C LEU A 143 12.39 8.02 -0.31
N PRO A 144 13.07 7.06 0.34
CA PRO A 144 13.62 5.88 -0.31
C PRO A 144 12.57 5.13 -1.14
N GLN A 145 12.99 4.63 -2.30
CA GLN A 145 12.13 3.87 -3.23
C GLN A 145 12.54 2.40 -3.32
N HIS A 146 13.76 2.07 -2.90
CA HIS A 146 14.32 0.73 -2.99
C HIS A 146 14.83 0.25 -1.63
N LEU A 147 14.75 -1.07 -1.40
CA LEU A 147 15.20 -1.68 -0.15
C LEU A 147 16.69 -1.45 0.13
N VAL A 148 17.52 -1.36 -0.91
CA VAL A 148 18.95 -1.10 -0.77
C VAL A 148 19.23 0.27 -0.14
N GLU A 149 18.37 1.25 -0.36
CA GLU A 149 18.51 2.60 0.21
C GLU A 149 18.27 2.65 1.73
N VAL A 150 17.62 1.62 2.25
CA VAL A 150 17.40 1.44 3.70
C VAL A 150 18.29 0.35 4.30
N GLY A 151 19.36 -0.06 3.58
CA GLY A 151 20.38 -0.98 4.07
C GLY A 151 20.05 -2.47 3.94
N ILE A 152 19.01 -2.81 3.18
CA ILE A 152 18.61 -4.20 2.90
C ILE A 152 19.27 -4.66 1.61
N THR A 153 19.89 -5.84 1.65
CA THR A 153 20.64 -6.42 0.53
C THR A 153 20.05 -7.75 0.09
N GLU A 154 20.53 -8.28 -1.05
CA GLU A 154 20.11 -9.61 -1.53
C GLU A 154 20.30 -10.72 -0.48
N SER A 155 21.32 -10.62 0.37
CA SER A 155 21.57 -11.62 1.43
C SER A 155 20.50 -11.66 2.51
N ASP A 156 19.68 -10.61 2.63
CA ASP A 156 18.63 -10.50 3.65
C ASP A 156 17.28 -11.03 3.15
N VAL A 157 17.11 -11.15 1.84
CA VAL A 157 15.81 -11.46 1.20
C VAL A 157 15.22 -12.78 1.68
N ASP A 158 16.02 -13.84 1.72
CA ASP A 158 15.52 -15.16 2.12
C ASP A 158 15.02 -15.18 3.57
N GLN A 159 15.65 -14.40 4.43
CA GLN A 159 15.22 -14.31 5.83
C GLN A 159 13.98 -13.42 5.97
N LEU A 160 13.92 -12.29 5.26
CA LEU A 160 12.74 -11.45 5.21
C LEU A 160 11.52 -12.22 4.70
N ALA A 161 11.69 -13.01 3.64
CA ALA A 161 10.62 -13.83 3.10
C ALA A 161 10.11 -14.87 4.12
N LYS A 162 11.01 -15.55 4.83
CA LYS A 162 10.64 -16.49 5.90
C LYS A 162 9.86 -15.80 7.02
N ASP A 163 10.29 -14.61 7.44
CA ASP A 163 9.62 -13.86 8.50
C ASP A 163 8.24 -13.35 8.05
N ALA A 164 8.12 -12.92 6.79
CA ALA A 164 6.85 -12.52 6.22
C ALA A 164 5.83 -13.67 6.21
N MET A 165 6.28 -14.91 5.93
CA MET A 165 5.41 -16.08 5.96
C MET A 165 4.86 -16.41 7.37
N LEU A 166 5.44 -15.86 8.43
CA LEU A 166 4.88 -15.98 9.78
C LEU A 166 3.65 -15.09 9.99
N GLN A 167 3.43 -14.11 9.12
CA GLN A 167 2.28 -13.18 9.17
C GLN A 167 1.02 -13.82 8.56
N THR A 168 0.69 -15.05 8.94
CA THR A 168 -0.37 -15.87 8.35
C THR A 168 -1.72 -15.17 8.35
N ARG A 169 -2.06 -14.43 9.44
CA ARG A 169 -3.31 -13.69 9.57
C ARG A 169 -3.44 -12.58 8.52
N LEU A 170 -2.33 -11.95 8.12
CA LEU A 170 -2.31 -10.89 7.12
C LEU A 170 -2.30 -11.48 5.71
N LEU A 171 -1.44 -12.47 5.48
CA LEU A 171 -1.30 -13.13 4.19
C LEU A 171 -2.61 -13.76 3.70
N SER A 172 -3.42 -14.30 4.61
CA SER A 172 -4.71 -14.89 4.27
C SER A 172 -5.70 -13.89 3.65
N ASN A 173 -5.52 -12.58 3.93
CA ASN A 173 -6.38 -11.52 3.39
C ASN A 173 -5.92 -11.03 2.01
N SER A 174 -4.74 -11.42 1.54
CA SER A 174 -4.25 -11.00 0.23
C SER A 174 -5.17 -11.50 -0.90
N PRO A 175 -5.49 -10.67 -1.89
CA PRO A 175 -6.30 -11.09 -3.05
C PRO A 175 -5.74 -12.32 -3.74
N ARG A 176 -4.43 -12.35 -3.96
CA ARG A 176 -3.66 -13.48 -4.47
C ARG A 176 -2.84 -14.09 -3.35
N GLU A 177 -2.78 -15.41 -3.28
CA GLU A 177 -1.94 -16.12 -2.33
C GLU A 177 -0.46 -15.79 -2.56
N ILE A 178 0.25 -15.47 -1.49
CA ILE A 178 1.68 -15.17 -1.51
C ILE A 178 2.41 -16.37 -0.93
N THR A 179 3.18 -17.05 -1.76
CA THR A 179 4.07 -18.14 -1.32
C THR A 179 5.42 -17.60 -0.84
N LEU A 180 6.26 -18.45 -0.23
CA LEU A 180 7.62 -18.08 0.16
C LEU A 180 8.45 -17.58 -1.03
N ASN A 181 8.31 -18.23 -2.19
CA ASN A 181 9.01 -17.81 -3.40
C ASN A 181 8.50 -16.46 -3.93
N ASP A 182 7.19 -16.23 -3.86
CA ASP A 182 6.60 -14.94 -4.24
C ASP A 182 7.09 -13.83 -3.30
N ALA A 183 7.11 -14.08 -1.99
CA ALA A 183 7.62 -13.12 -1.01
C ALA A 183 9.08 -12.74 -1.30
N ALA A 184 9.94 -13.74 -1.59
CA ALA A 184 11.33 -13.48 -1.97
C ALA A 184 11.45 -12.69 -3.29
N ALA A 185 10.59 -12.98 -4.28
CA ALA A 185 10.57 -12.25 -5.54
C ALA A 185 10.14 -10.79 -5.34
N LEU A 186 9.11 -10.55 -4.51
CA LEU A 186 8.60 -9.22 -4.18
C LEU A 186 9.63 -8.34 -3.45
N TYR A 187 10.48 -8.93 -2.62
CA TYR A 187 11.59 -8.19 -1.98
C TYR A 187 12.74 -7.87 -2.95
N ARG A 188 12.87 -8.58 -4.08
CA ARG A 188 13.89 -8.32 -5.11
C ARG A 188 13.46 -7.26 -6.13
N GLU A 189 12.19 -6.97 -6.22
CA GLU A 189 11.63 -5.98 -7.13
C GLU A 189 11.93 -4.53 -6.66
#